data_b1050032b01c168aa0a03864922b6a31
#
_entry.id   b1050032b01c168aa0a03864922b6a31
#
_cell.length_a   1.000
_cell.length_b   1.000
_cell.length_c   1.000
_cell.angle_alpha   90.00
_cell.angle_beta   90.00
_cell.angle_gamma   90.00
#
_symmetry.space_group_name_H-M   'P 1'
#
loop_
_entity.id
_entity.type
_entity.pdbx_description
1 polymer ?
#
loop_
_entity_poly.entity_id
_entity_poly.type
_entity_poly.pdbx_seq_one_letter_code
_entity_poly.pdbx_strand_id
1 'polypeptide(L)'
;MKKIFTLLLVAMTAVVARATDYIVPVTVVVNDVTSEQLGEFSIVENDGLYDISLKNFVLDSENGPMGVGNVELKGIQPYQDGKATLFVTEKEVTMTDGDNPNVVVWMASMLPPVNVLLRGKIEGEHLYMNLDIDLMETMGQLIQVTVGEGYQMPNPSFELWHPSDETHVEPDGWHSFESATGALMALAGHHLTKSKNAHSGYACARIYSSSIFGIVANGTMTTGRLNADAMSATDPANNAYLDTSMPDVDGAGMPFYIPLYSHPDSIAVWVRFRQGSVNPEHPYATISAVITDGTYYQDPEDKEYTNVVAKAKNNKIATTDGEWVRFTAPFVYTENAVEPQAILVTVSTNADAGQGSDGDEVLVDDIELVYNAKVTSLKVNGQEVPGFSPDVFEYEMELEQGVTTEDIEVVVEGKSAHVIKDVSFTDSNVCTVIALGGDMKHMSTYVIREKGSGTGIRSIKTAAGQPAYYMLDGRQAKTLAPGRIYIRRQADGTVTKILR
;
A
#
# COMPACT_ATOMS: atom_id res chain seq x y z
N MET A 1 0.31 -73.15 21.30
CA MET A 1 -0.50 -72.08 20.67
C MET A 1 -0.16 -70.80 21.36
N LYS A 2 0.75 -70.00 20.79
CA LYS A 2 1.12 -68.65 21.30
C LYS A 2 0.27 -67.62 20.57
N LYS A 3 -0.59 -66.89 21.33
CA LYS A 3 -1.37 -65.78 20.79
C LYS A 3 -0.44 -64.55 20.77
N ILE A 4 -0.12 -64.06 19.57
CA ILE A 4 0.57 -62.78 19.38
C ILE A 4 -0.50 -61.69 19.40
N PHE A 5 -0.44 -60.83 20.44
CA PHE A 5 -1.19 -59.60 20.50
C PHE A 5 -0.43 -58.52 19.74
N THR A 6 -0.93 -58.14 18.58
CA THR A 6 -0.42 -56.99 17.82
C THR A 6 -1.05 -55.75 18.45
N LEU A 7 -0.23 -54.99 19.16
CA LEU A 7 -0.61 -53.65 19.68
C LEU A 7 -0.51 -52.67 18.51
N LEU A 8 -1.66 -52.20 18.01
CA LEU A 8 -1.74 -51.14 17.04
C LEU A 8 -1.52 -49.82 17.77
N LEU A 9 -0.32 -49.27 17.71
CA LEU A 9 0.00 -47.96 18.22
C LEU A 9 -0.55 -46.92 17.22
N VAL A 10 -1.73 -46.36 17.48
CA VAL A 10 -2.24 -45.18 16.81
C VAL A 10 -1.45 -44.00 17.35
N ALA A 11 -0.47 -43.53 16.60
CA ALA A 11 0.17 -42.26 16.87
C ALA A 11 -0.86 -41.15 16.55
N MET A 12 -1.54 -40.65 17.59
CA MET A 12 -2.17 -39.36 17.53
C MET A 12 -1.06 -38.31 17.40
N THR A 13 -0.79 -37.84 16.20
CA THR A 13 -0.07 -36.59 16.03
C THR A 13 -0.98 -35.49 16.55
N ALA A 14 -0.71 -35.04 17.77
CA ALA A 14 -1.30 -33.79 18.24
C ALA A 14 -0.83 -32.68 17.29
N VAL A 15 -1.74 -32.15 16.50
CA VAL A 15 -1.50 -30.91 15.76
C VAL A 15 -1.37 -29.83 16.83
N VAL A 16 -0.15 -29.42 17.11
CA VAL A 16 0.12 -28.31 18.02
C VAL A 16 -0.15 -27.05 17.21
N ALA A 17 -1.16 -26.30 17.60
CA ALA A 17 -1.42 -24.98 17.05
C ALA A 17 -0.13 -24.15 17.15
N ARG A 18 0.35 -23.64 16.02
CA ARG A 18 1.58 -22.86 15.96
C ARG A 18 1.19 -21.39 15.95
N ALA A 19 1.40 -20.70 17.06
CA ALA A 19 1.23 -19.26 17.14
C ALA A 19 2.52 -18.55 16.72
N THR A 20 2.40 -17.49 15.94
CA THR A 20 3.48 -16.55 15.60
C THR A 20 2.99 -15.16 15.93
N ASP A 21 3.76 -14.44 16.74
CA ASP A 21 3.45 -13.07 17.13
C ASP A 21 4.30 -12.09 16.32
N TYR A 22 3.67 -11.03 15.82
CA TYR A 22 4.30 -9.96 15.06
C TYR A 22 4.06 -8.63 15.77
N ILE A 23 5.15 -7.88 16.03
CA ILE A 23 5.07 -6.50 16.47
C ILE A 23 5.43 -5.64 15.28
N VAL A 24 4.46 -4.98 14.70
CA VAL A 24 4.59 -4.26 13.43
C VAL A 24 3.91 -2.90 13.47
N PRO A 25 4.32 -1.94 12.64
CA PRO A 25 3.60 -0.69 12.46
C PRO A 25 2.15 -0.92 12.03
N VAL A 26 1.25 -0.12 12.57
CA VAL A 26 -0.16 -0.09 12.21
C VAL A 26 -0.53 1.35 11.90
N THR A 27 -0.86 1.59 10.65
CA THR A 27 -1.39 2.89 10.19
C THR A 27 -2.91 2.80 10.08
N VAL A 28 -3.61 3.72 10.71
CA VAL A 28 -5.07 3.80 10.68
C VAL A 28 -5.50 5.12 10.09
N VAL A 29 -6.40 5.05 9.11
CA VAL A 29 -7.00 6.23 8.47
C VAL A 29 -8.51 6.22 8.73
N VAL A 30 -9.00 7.28 9.36
CA VAL A 30 -10.43 7.52 9.64
C VAL A 30 -10.78 8.92 9.17
N ASN A 31 -11.62 9.06 8.15
CA ASN A 31 -12.04 10.36 7.60
C ASN A 31 -10.84 11.28 7.29
N ASP A 32 -9.85 10.76 6.59
CA ASP A 32 -8.59 11.42 6.20
C ASP A 32 -7.67 11.81 7.38
N VAL A 33 -7.99 11.40 8.61
CA VAL A 33 -7.09 11.52 9.76
C VAL A 33 -6.26 10.25 9.88
N THR A 34 -4.93 10.41 9.81
CA THR A 34 -3.98 9.32 9.92
C THR A 34 -3.40 9.24 11.32
N SER A 35 -3.30 8.03 11.88
CA SER A 35 -2.55 7.74 13.10
C SER A 35 -1.68 6.50 12.90
N GLU A 36 -0.52 6.48 13.55
CA GLU A 36 0.41 5.35 13.53
C GLU A 36 0.75 4.87 14.94
N GLN A 37 0.86 3.56 15.09
CA GLN A 37 1.26 2.92 16.35
C GLN A 37 1.87 1.55 16.08
N LEU A 38 2.50 0.94 17.07
CA LEU A 38 2.88 -0.46 17.01
C LEU A 38 1.70 -1.33 17.44
N GLY A 39 1.43 -2.38 16.67
CA GLY A 39 0.41 -3.39 16.98
C GLY A 39 1.04 -4.76 17.19
N GLU A 40 0.50 -5.50 18.16
CA GLU A 40 0.88 -6.90 18.40
C GLU A 40 -0.19 -7.81 17.79
N PHE A 41 0.19 -8.51 16.73
CA PHE A 41 -0.66 -9.45 16.01
C PHE A 41 -0.25 -10.88 16.37
N SER A 42 -1.22 -11.67 16.78
CA SER A 42 -1.03 -13.12 16.96
C SER A 42 -1.71 -13.85 15.82
N ILE A 43 -0.94 -14.69 15.12
CA ILE A 43 -1.41 -15.51 14.00
C ILE A 43 -1.26 -16.96 14.39
N VAL A 44 -2.38 -17.68 14.43
CA VAL A 44 -2.45 -19.08 14.85
C VAL A 44 -2.93 -19.95 13.70
N GLU A 45 -2.12 -20.94 13.31
CA GLU A 45 -2.52 -21.97 12.36
C GLU A 45 -3.23 -23.10 13.10
N ASN A 46 -4.46 -23.39 12.68
CA ASN A 46 -5.35 -24.40 13.23
C ASN A 46 -5.95 -25.24 12.09
N ASP A 47 -5.59 -26.52 11.99
CA ASP A 47 -6.14 -27.45 10.99
C ASP A 47 -6.12 -26.90 9.53
N GLY A 48 -5.04 -26.19 9.16
CA GLY A 48 -4.87 -25.59 7.85
C GLY A 48 -5.63 -24.29 7.61
N LEU A 49 -6.32 -23.77 8.62
CA LEU A 49 -6.91 -22.43 8.63
C LEU A 49 -6.13 -21.53 9.58
N TYR A 50 -6.30 -20.22 9.40
CA TYR A 50 -5.61 -19.23 10.21
C TYR A 50 -6.59 -18.39 11.04
N ASP A 51 -6.20 -18.14 12.28
CA ASP A 51 -6.83 -17.16 13.15
C ASP A 51 -5.88 -15.99 13.34
N ILE A 52 -6.35 -14.77 13.06
CA ILE A 52 -5.58 -13.53 13.17
C ILE A 52 -6.24 -12.68 14.25
N SER A 53 -5.46 -12.26 15.25
CA SER A 53 -5.94 -11.42 16.33
C SER A 53 -5.03 -10.21 16.58
N LEU A 54 -5.66 -9.06 16.80
CA LEU A 54 -5.06 -7.83 17.31
C LEU A 54 -5.70 -7.51 18.64
N LYS A 55 -4.88 -7.49 19.72
CA LYS A 55 -5.35 -7.23 21.08
C LYS A 55 -5.09 -5.79 21.48
N ASN A 56 -5.97 -5.30 22.35
CA ASN A 56 -5.81 -3.99 23.00
C ASN A 56 -5.62 -2.84 21.99
N PHE A 57 -6.33 -2.90 20.86
CA PHE A 57 -6.22 -1.87 19.84
C PHE A 57 -6.76 -0.54 20.36
N VAL A 58 -5.94 0.51 20.27
CA VAL A 58 -6.23 1.86 20.72
C VAL A 58 -6.02 2.82 19.57
N LEU A 59 -6.89 3.78 19.41
CA LEU A 59 -6.72 4.89 18.47
C LEU A 59 -6.33 6.14 19.26
N ASP A 60 -5.29 6.81 18.84
CA ASP A 60 -4.97 8.14 19.36
C ASP A 60 -5.98 9.16 18.81
N SER A 61 -6.49 10.00 19.67
CA SER A 61 -7.42 11.08 19.31
C SER A 61 -7.03 12.37 20.02
N GLU A 62 -7.49 13.51 19.49
CA GLU A 62 -7.28 14.83 20.14
C GLU A 62 -7.77 14.87 21.61
N ASN A 63 -8.71 14.00 21.97
CA ASN A 63 -9.27 13.90 23.32
C ASN A 63 -8.59 12.82 24.20
N GLY A 64 -7.46 12.27 23.73
CA GLY A 64 -6.73 11.19 24.36
C GLY A 64 -7.00 9.80 23.74
N PRO A 65 -6.34 8.74 24.21
CA PRO A 65 -6.42 7.42 23.62
C PRO A 65 -7.84 6.85 23.75
N MET A 66 -8.38 6.39 22.63
CA MET A 66 -9.69 5.74 22.54
C MET A 66 -9.50 4.24 22.34
N GLY A 67 -9.93 3.44 23.30
CA GLY A 67 -9.84 1.97 23.21
C GLY A 67 -10.86 1.42 22.22
N VAL A 68 -10.39 0.84 21.12
CA VAL A 68 -11.26 0.13 20.16
C VAL A 68 -11.61 -1.25 20.71
N GLY A 69 -10.61 -2.01 21.16
CA GLY A 69 -10.79 -3.35 21.72
C GLY A 69 -9.93 -4.41 21.05
N ASN A 70 -10.36 -5.66 21.17
CA ASN A 70 -9.73 -6.80 20.50
C ASN A 70 -10.48 -7.10 19.20
N VAL A 71 -9.72 -7.28 18.13
CA VAL A 71 -10.23 -7.68 16.81
C VAL A 71 -9.74 -9.10 16.53
N GLU A 72 -10.65 -10.03 16.22
CA GLU A 72 -10.32 -11.42 16.00
C GLU A 72 -11.02 -11.95 14.74
N LEU A 73 -10.23 -12.37 13.75
CA LEU A 73 -10.69 -13.00 12.52
C LEU A 73 -10.31 -14.48 12.57
N LYS A 74 -11.29 -15.37 12.63
CA LYS A 74 -11.09 -16.83 12.78
C LYS A 74 -11.38 -17.60 11.50
N GLY A 75 -10.66 -18.73 11.34
CA GLY A 75 -10.88 -19.69 10.27
C GLY A 75 -10.70 -19.08 8.90
N ILE A 76 -9.60 -18.37 8.69
CA ILE A 76 -9.25 -17.76 7.40
C ILE A 76 -8.58 -18.82 6.53
N GLN A 77 -9.08 -19.01 5.31
CA GLN A 77 -8.47 -19.89 4.32
C GLN A 77 -7.19 -19.23 3.79
N PRO A 78 -6.02 -19.89 3.92
CA PRO A 78 -4.79 -19.43 3.28
C PRO A 78 -4.73 -19.86 1.82
N TYR A 79 -4.04 -19.07 1.00
CA TYR A 79 -3.70 -19.41 -0.38
C TYR A 79 -2.20 -19.27 -0.56
N GLN A 80 -1.57 -20.23 -1.26
CA GLN A 80 -0.14 -20.21 -1.52
C GLN A 80 0.14 -19.64 -2.91
N ASP A 81 1.01 -18.65 -2.99
CA ASP A 81 1.52 -18.10 -4.24
C ASP A 81 3.03 -17.87 -4.12
N GLY A 82 3.82 -18.76 -4.75
CA GLY A 82 5.27 -18.76 -4.60
C GLY A 82 5.71 -18.96 -3.14
N LYS A 83 6.39 -17.96 -2.57
CA LYS A 83 6.84 -17.96 -1.17
C LYS A 83 5.83 -17.31 -0.22
N ALA A 84 4.78 -16.68 -0.75
CA ALA A 84 3.80 -15.94 0.03
C ALA A 84 2.61 -16.82 0.43
N THR A 85 2.18 -16.69 1.68
CA THR A 85 0.88 -17.15 2.17
C THR A 85 -0.07 -15.97 2.16
N LEU A 86 -1.11 -16.05 1.33
CA LEU A 86 -2.06 -14.98 1.09
C LEU A 86 -3.34 -15.20 1.88
N PHE A 87 -3.96 -14.11 2.32
CA PHE A 87 -5.23 -14.07 3.03
C PHE A 87 -6.17 -13.06 2.35
N VAL A 88 -7.30 -13.53 1.88
CA VAL A 88 -8.39 -12.66 1.38
C VAL A 88 -9.70 -13.16 1.96
N THR A 89 -10.32 -12.36 2.80
CA THR A 89 -11.61 -12.72 3.39
C THR A 89 -12.42 -11.49 3.75
N GLU A 90 -13.73 -11.59 3.61
CA GLU A 90 -14.66 -10.59 4.16
C GLU A 90 -15.52 -11.30 5.21
N LYS A 91 -15.47 -10.83 6.44
CA LYS A 91 -16.16 -11.43 7.58
C LYS A 91 -16.82 -10.40 8.46
N GLU A 92 -17.96 -10.77 9.02
CA GLU A 92 -18.56 -10.03 10.12
C GLU A 92 -17.83 -10.38 11.43
N VAL A 93 -17.32 -9.35 12.10
CA VAL A 93 -16.50 -9.47 13.31
C VAL A 93 -17.21 -8.77 14.47
N THR A 94 -17.29 -9.46 15.61
CA THR A 94 -17.68 -8.86 16.88
C THR A 94 -16.42 -8.54 17.66
N MET A 95 -16.16 -7.26 17.91
CA MET A 95 -15.06 -6.82 18.73
C MET A 95 -15.37 -7.04 20.21
N THR A 96 -14.35 -7.25 21.04
CA THR A 96 -14.47 -7.35 22.48
C THR A 96 -13.60 -6.30 23.18
N ASP A 97 -13.99 -5.90 24.39
CA ASP A 97 -13.20 -4.95 25.15
C ASP A 97 -11.79 -5.49 25.42
N GLY A 98 -10.80 -4.59 25.42
CA GLY A 98 -9.45 -4.93 25.81
C GLY A 98 -9.28 -4.99 27.33
N ASP A 99 -8.09 -5.37 27.76
CA ASP A 99 -7.71 -5.52 29.17
C ASP A 99 -6.55 -4.58 29.61
N ASN A 100 -6.12 -3.65 28.73
CA ASN A 100 -5.10 -2.67 29.06
C ASN A 100 -5.61 -1.70 30.15
N PRO A 101 -4.99 -1.68 31.34
CA PRO A 101 -5.47 -0.88 32.47
C PRO A 101 -5.31 0.63 32.28
N ASN A 102 -4.55 1.06 31.30
CA ASN A 102 -4.36 2.47 30.96
C ASN A 102 -5.49 3.04 30.07
N VAL A 103 -6.36 2.20 29.55
CA VAL A 103 -7.51 2.59 28.74
C VAL A 103 -8.76 2.61 29.60
N VAL A 104 -9.35 3.78 29.75
CA VAL A 104 -10.50 4.00 30.65
C VAL A 104 -11.82 3.54 30.03
N VAL A 105 -11.95 3.67 28.70
CA VAL A 105 -13.17 3.34 27.96
C VAL A 105 -12.83 2.51 26.74
N TRP A 106 -13.52 1.38 26.60
CA TRP A 106 -13.47 0.53 25.42
C TRP A 106 -14.75 0.69 24.60
N MET A 107 -14.59 0.87 23.30
CA MET A 107 -15.74 1.06 22.38
C MET A 107 -16.32 -0.26 21.86
N ALA A 108 -15.57 -1.36 21.95
CA ALA A 108 -15.96 -2.63 21.37
C ALA A 108 -17.35 -3.11 21.81
N SER A 109 -17.66 -3.02 23.11
CA SER A 109 -18.97 -3.40 23.64
C SER A 109 -20.14 -2.51 23.19
N MET A 110 -19.85 -1.33 22.61
CA MET A 110 -20.83 -0.38 22.09
C MET A 110 -21.05 -0.52 20.57
N LEU A 111 -20.17 -1.25 19.88
CA LEU A 111 -20.23 -1.43 18.44
C LEU A 111 -21.01 -2.72 18.11
N PRO A 112 -21.90 -2.68 17.10
CA PRO A 112 -22.47 -3.90 16.54
C PRO A 112 -21.38 -4.72 15.84
N PRO A 113 -21.65 -5.98 15.44
CA PRO A 113 -20.80 -6.70 14.53
C PRO A 113 -20.51 -5.87 13.26
N VAL A 114 -19.27 -5.83 12.83
CA VAL A 114 -18.80 -5.02 11.70
C VAL A 114 -18.23 -5.88 10.59
N ASN A 115 -18.46 -5.49 9.34
CA ASN A 115 -17.84 -6.17 8.22
C ASN A 115 -16.38 -5.71 8.08
N VAL A 116 -15.47 -6.68 8.06
CA VAL A 116 -14.04 -6.49 7.84
C VAL A 116 -13.62 -7.19 6.56
N LEU A 117 -13.12 -6.45 5.59
CA LEU A 117 -12.43 -6.99 4.43
C LEU A 117 -10.93 -7.02 4.74
N LEU A 118 -10.37 -8.21 4.90
CA LEU A 118 -8.95 -8.45 5.06
C LEU A 118 -8.32 -8.85 3.72
N ARG A 119 -7.22 -8.24 3.37
CA ARG A 119 -6.32 -8.62 2.29
C ARG A 119 -4.91 -8.56 2.85
N GLY A 120 -4.20 -9.69 2.86
CA GLY A 120 -2.89 -9.72 3.51
C GLY A 120 -2.04 -10.86 3.03
N LYS A 121 -0.77 -10.82 3.44
CA LYS A 121 0.20 -11.86 3.19
C LYS A 121 1.22 -11.99 4.30
N ILE A 122 1.78 -13.19 4.38
CA ILE A 122 3.01 -13.49 5.08
C ILE A 122 4.01 -13.95 4.03
N GLU A 123 5.14 -13.25 3.94
CA GLU A 123 6.23 -13.62 3.03
C GLU A 123 7.56 -13.59 3.79
N GLY A 124 8.15 -14.77 4.00
CA GLY A 124 9.29 -14.90 4.91
C GLY A 124 8.90 -14.54 6.36
N GLU A 125 9.57 -13.53 6.93
CA GLU A 125 9.31 -13.01 8.28
C GLU A 125 8.38 -11.77 8.26
N HIS A 126 7.96 -11.31 7.09
CA HIS A 126 7.20 -10.09 6.91
C HIS A 126 5.69 -10.38 6.89
N LEU A 127 4.96 -9.72 7.77
CA LEU A 127 3.50 -9.64 7.77
C LEU A 127 3.07 -8.31 7.16
N TYR A 128 2.18 -8.37 6.17
CA TYR A 128 1.58 -7.17 5.60
C TYR A 128 0.10 -7.38 5.30
N MET A 129 -0.75 -6.49 5.79
CA MET A 129 -2.20 -6.60 5.62
C MET A 129 -2.85 -5.23 5.44
N ASN A 130 -3.97 -5.22 4.72
CA ASN A 130 -4.91 -4.12 4.68
C ASN A 130 -6.28 -4.61 5.15
N LEU A 131 -6.87 -3.89 6.08
CA LEU A 131 -8.23 -4.14 6.57
C LEU A 131 -9.10 -2.93 6.27
N ASP A 132 -10.23 -3.15 5.61
CA ASP A 132 -11.29 -2.16 5.48
C ASP A 132 -12.41 -2.53 6.45
N ILE A 133 -12.66 -1.69 7.45
CA ILE A 133 -13.68 -1.88 8.47
C ILE A 133 -14.85 -0.96 8.13
N ASP A 134 -15.99 -1.56 7.77
CA ASP A 134 -17.16 -0.81 7.33
C ASP A 134 -18.09 -0.46 8.49
N LEU A 135 -18.04 0.77 8.93
CA LEU A 135 -18.96 1.36 9.90
C LEU A 135 -19.92 2.39 9.26
N MET A 136 -20.08 2.34 7.93
CA MET A 136 -20.88 3.33 7.20
C MET A 136 -22.36 3.37 7.65
N GLU A 137 -22.96 2.22 7.95
CA GLU A 137 -24.38 2.16 8.38
C GLU A 137 -24.57 2.67 9.82
N THR A 138 -23.56 2.55 10.68
CA THR A 138 -23.67 2.85 12.11
C THR A 138 -23.09 4.21 12.50
N MET A 139 -21.96 4.57 11.91
CA MET A 139 -21.18 5.77 12.26
C MET A 139 -20.89 6.69 11.07
N GLY A 140 -21.25 6.28 9.84
CA GLY A 140 -20.92 7.02 8.62
C GLY A 140 -19.41 7.02 8.29
N GLN A 141 -18.68 6.00 8.75
CA GLN A 141 -17.22 5.95 8.65
C GLN A 141 -16.75 4.67 7.98
N LEU A 142 -15.68 4.79 7.19
CA LEU A 142 -14.85 3.69 6.74
C LEU A 142 -13.48 3.83 7.42
N ILE A 143 -13.06 2.81 8.14
CA ILE A 143 -11.74 2.76 8.76
C ILE A 143 -10.85 1.88 7.89
N GLN A 144 -9.73 2.43 7.48
CA GLN A 144 -8.70 1.72 6.73
C GLN A 144 -7.51 1.47 7.65
N VAL A 145 -7.09 0.22 7.76
CA VAL A 145 -5.95 -0.19 8.58
C VAL A 145 -4.92 -0.86 7.70
N THR A 146 -3.70 -0.33 7.71
CA THR A 146 -2.53 -0.97 7.10
C THR A 146 -1.64 -1.52 8.20
N VAL A 147 -1.25 -2.77 8.10
CA VAL A 147 -0.45 -3.52 9.07
C VAL A 147 0.86 -3.92 8.43
N GLY A 148 1.98 -3.61 9.07
CA GLY A 148 3.32 -3.89 8.56
C GLY A 148 3.85 -2.80 7.64
N GLU A 149 5.07 -3.00 7.17
CA GLU A 149 5.83 -2.05 6.33
C GLU A 149 6.51 -2.76 5.17
N GLY A 150 7.17 -1.99 4.30
CA GLY A 150 8.00 -2.53 3.21
C GLY A 150 7.25 -2.85 1.92
N TYR A 151 6.01 -2.38 1.77
CA TYR A 151 5.21 -2.58 0.56
C TYR A 151 4.58 -1.29 0.04
N GLN A 152 4.61 -0.22 0.83
CA GLN A 152 4.10 1.09 0.43
C GLN A 152 4.95 2.19 1.10
N MET A 153 4.84 3.43 0.62
CA MET A 153 5.50 4.58 1.24
C MET A 153 4.88 4.85 2.62
N PRO A 154 5.68 5.18 3.64
CA PRO A 154 5.16 5.66 4.91
C PRO A 154 4.61 7.08 4.75
N ASN A 155 3.63 7.45 5.60
CA ASN A 155 3.07 8.80 5.65
C ASN A 155 2.85 9.41 4.25
N PRO A 156 2.15 8.69 3.34
CA PRO A 156 2.14 9.01 1.91
C PRO A 156 1.45 10.34 1.58
N SER A 157 0.53 10.77 2.44
CA SER A 157 -0.22 12.05 2.34
C SER A 157 0.28 13.12 3.31
N PHE A 158 1.46 12.95 3.90
CA PHE A 158 2.12 13.95 4.76
C PHE A 158 1.27 14.48 5.91
N GLU A 159 0.46 13.64 6.53
CA GLU A 159 -0.37 14.04 7.67
C GLU A 159 0.41 14.05 8.99
N LEU A 160 1.43 13.18 9.13
CA LEU A 160 2.25 13.02 10.32
C LEU A 160 3.53 13.86 10.22
N TRP A 161 3.82 14.60 11.30
CA TRP A 161 4.94 15.54 11.35
C TRP A 161 5.58 15.55 12.73
N HIS A 162 6.90 15.60 12.76
CA HIS A 162 7.68 15.74 13.99
C HIS A 162 8.52 17.02 13.99
N PRO A 163 8.87 17.56 15.16
CA PRO A 163 9.84 18.65 15.27
C PRO A 163 11.24 18.16 14.85
N SER A 164 11.90 18.89 13.94
CA SER A 164 13.31 18.71 13.63
C SER A 164 14.21 19.58 14.53
N ASP A 165 13.68 20.74 14.94
CA ASP A 165 14.25 21.62 15.96
C ASP A 165 13.13 22.39 16.72
N GLU A 166 13.47 23.49 17.47
CA GLU A 166 12.50 24.30 18.22
C GLU A 166 11.48 25.03 17.30
N THR A 167 11.77 25.21 16.02
CA THR A 167 11.03 26.07 15.08
C THR A 167 10.61 25.39 13.78
N HIS A 168 11.22 24.26 13.46
CA HIS A 168 11.02 23.55 12.20
C HIS A 168 10.47 22.16 12.43
N VAL A 169 9.80 21.66 11.40
CA VAL A 169 9.19 20.32 11.39
C VAL A 169 9.52 19.60 10.08
N GLU A 170 9.66 18.28 10.15
CA GLU A 170 9.77 17.39 9.00
C GLU A 170 8.61 16.38 9.00
N PRO A 171 8.15 15.89 7.83
CA PRO A 171 7.16 14.82 7.79
C PRO A 171 7.79 13.51 8.25
N ASP A 172 7.07 12.69 8.98
CA ASP A 172 7.55 11.40 9.46
C ASP A 172 8.00 10.51 8.28
N GLY A 173 9.26 10.02 8.36
CA GLY A 173 9.91 9.24 7.30
C GLY A 173 10.41 10.04 6.09
N TRP A 174 10.35 11.38 6.15
CA TRP A 174 10.84 12.27 5.09
C TRP A 174 11.73 13.38 5.66
N HIS A 175 12.86 13.62 5.02
CA HIS A 175 13.94 14.44 5.54
C HIS A 175 14.34 15.53 4.55
N SER A 176 14.88 16.61 5.08
CA SER A 176 15.33 17.78 4.34
C SER A 176 16.74 18.19 4.77
N PHE A 177 17.10 19.45 4.50
CA PHE A 177 18.35 20.00 5.02
C PHE A 177 18.38 20.18 6.54
N GLU A 178 17.22 20.11 7.21
CA GLU A 178 17.13 20.21 8.69
C GLU A 178 17.86 19.05 9.37
N SER A 179 17.69 17.83 8.84
CA SER A 179 18.33 16.61 9.37
C SER A 179 19.57 16.17 8.59
N ALA A 180 20.07 17.02 7.67
CA ALA A 180 21.19 16.72 6.81
C ALA A 180 22.52 16.56 7.55
N THR A 181 23.48 15.94 6.86
CA THR A 181 24.90 15.88 7.26
C THR A 181 25.77 16.75 6.35
N GLY A 182 27.06 16.83 6.67
CA GLY A 182 28.04 17.55 5.85
C GLY A 182 28.46 18.91 6.42
N ALA A 183 29.63 19.39 6.01
CA ALA A 183 30.24 20.60 6.55
C ALA A 183 29.49 21.89 6.18
N LEU A 184 28.65 21.84 5.11
CA LEU A 184 27.92 22.99 4.61
C LEU A 184 26.40 22.93 4.89
N MET A 185 25.92 21.93 5.62
CA MET A 185 24.49 21.75 5.90
C MET A 185 23.85 23.02 6.49
N ALA A 186 24.53 23.68 7.43
CA ALA A 186 24.03 24.90 8.05
C ALA A 186 23.91 26.10 7.09
N LEU A 187 24.58 26.05 5.93
CA LEU A 187 24.48 27.08 4.89
C LEU A 187 23.32 26.80 3.91
N ALA A 188 22.85 25.56 3.82
CA ALA A 188 21.79 25.20 2.89
C ALA A 188 20.46 25.89 3.24
N GLY A 189 20.22 26.16 4.52
CA GLY A 189 19.00 26.82 5.00
C GLY A 189 17.78 25.88 5.05
N HIS A 190 16.63 26.46 5.39
CA HIS A 190 15.36 25.74 5.51
C HIS A 190 14.68 25.70 4.15
N HIS A 191 14.34 24.53 3.68
CA HIS A 191 13.75 24.32 2.35
C HIS A 191 12.47 23.49 2.37
N LEU A 192 11.97 23.13 3.56
CA LEU A 192 10.76 22.33 3.77
C LEU A 192 9.86 23.00 4.81
N THR A 193 8.54 23.01 4.55
CA THR A 193 7.53 23.45 5.50
C THR A 193 6.23 22.66 5.34
N LYS A 194 5.45 22.55 6.42
CA LYS A 194 4.08 22.04 6.39
C LYS A 194 3.14 23.03 5.72
N SER A 195 2.37 22.58 4.75
CA SER A 195 1.35 23.40 4.07
C SER A 195 -0.05 22.82 4.27
N LYS A 196 -1.05 23.70 4.39
CA LYS A 196 -2.48 23.32 4.45
C LYS A 196 -3.14 23.23 3.07
N ASN A 197 -2.41 23.54 2.00
CA ASN A 197 -2.92 23.45 0.63
C ASN A 197 -2.77 22.02 0.10
N ALA A 198 -3.28 21.03 0.83
CA ALA A 198 -3.18 19.63 0.52
C ALA A 198 -4.00 19.21 -0.72
N HIS A 199 -3.60 18.13 -1.38
CA HIS A 199 -4.41 17.43 -2.38
C HIS A 199 -5.45 16.57 -1.69
N SER A 200 -5.04 15.84 -0.63
CA SER A 200 -5.92 15.10 0.24
C SER A 200 -5.62 15.41 1.72
N GLY A 201 -6.53 15.08 2.63
CA GLY A 201 -6.34 15.30 4.07
C GLY A 201 -6.20 16.76 4.48
N TYR A 202 -5.29 17.04 5.43
CA TYR A 202 -5.15 18.35 6.08
C TYR A 202 -3.79 19.01 5.83
N ALA A 203 -2.80 18.28 5.35
CA ALA A 203 -1.44 18.77 5.18
C ALA A 203 -0.76 18.17 3.95
N CYS A 204 0.20 18.90 3.40
CA CYS A 204 1.13 18.42 2.40
C CYS A 204 2.53 18.98 2.65
N ALA A 205 3.55 18.38 2.04
CA ALA A 205 4.91 18.91 2.09
C ALA A 205 5.08 20.04 1.09
N ARG A 206 5.66 21.16 1.54
CA ARG A 206 6.04 22.29 0.69
C ARG A 206 7.56 22.41 0.70
N ILE A 207 8.20 22.09 -0.43
CA ILE A 207 9.62 22.33 -0.64
C ILE A 207 9.83 23.57 -1.52
N TYR A 208 10.88 24.34 -1.25
CA TYR A 208 11.17 25.56 -1.99
C TYR A 208 12.67 25.82 -2.07
N SER A 209 13.09 26.45 -3.18
CA SER A 209 14.47 26.86 -3.38
C SER A 209 14.72 28.25 -2.80
N SER A 210 15.97 28.52 -2.42
CA SER A 210 16.41 29.84 -2.03
C SER A 210 17.81 30.15 -2.57
N SER A 211 18.09 31.45 -2.76
CA SER A 211 19.40 31.91 -3.19
C SER A 211 20.28 32.22 -1.98
N ILE A 212 21.42 31.56 -1.88
CA ILE A 212 22.41 31.70 -0.82
C ILE A 212 23.72 32.15 -1.45
N PHE A 213 24.20 33.36 -1.15
CA PHE A 213 25.37 33.94 -1.77
C PHE A 213 25.39 33.96 -3.29
N GLY A 214 24.17 34.05 -3.92
CA GLY A 214 24.02 34.04 -5.38
C GLY A 214 24.04 32.65 -6.01
N ILE A 215 24.08 31.59 -5.20
CA ILE A 215 23.90 30.19 -5.63
C ILE A 215 22.49 29.77 -5.22
N VAL A 216 21.76 29.19 -6.15
CA VAL A 216 20.43 28.63 -5.82
C VAL A 216 20.60 27.25 -5.23
N ALA A 217 20.15 27.09 -3.98
CA ALA A 217 19.96 25.78 -3.34
C ALA A 217 18.54 25.30 -3.67
N ASN A 218 18.41 24.17 -4.34
CA ASN A 218 17.12 23.57 -4.63
C ASN A 218 16.44 23.13 -3.33
N GLY A 219 15.13 23.33 -3.23
CA GLY A 219 14.32 22.66 -2.22
C GLY A 219 14.33 21.17 -2.49
N THR A 220 14.76 20.37 -1.52
CA THR A 220 14.88 18.92 -1.67
C THR A 220 14.33 18.22 -0.44
N MET A 221 13.57 17.15 -0.67
CA MET A 221 13.04 16.24 0.35
C MET A 221 13.36 14.81 -0.07
N THR A 222 13.74 13.96 0.89
CA THR A 222 14.14 12.57 0.63
C THR A 222 13.69 11.64 1.74
N THR A 223 13.51 10.36 1.43
CA THR A 223 13.31 9.30 2.43
C THR A 223 14.61 8.78 3.05
N GLY A 224 15.75 9.18 2.47
CA GLY A 224 17.07 8.96 3.04
C GLY A 224 17.54 10.18 3.85
N ARG A 225 18.85 10.40 3.88
CA ARG A 225 19.45 11.58 4.51
C ARG A 225 20.15 12.43 3.46
N LEU A 226 20.05 13.76 3.56
CA LEU A 226 20.84 14.66 2.72
C LEU A 226 22.25 14.82 3.26
N ASN A 227 23.21 14.97 2.35
CA ASN A 227 24.57 15.42 2.67
C ASN A 227 24.89 16.68 1.87
N ALA A 228 25.43 17.70 2.55
CA ALA A 228 25.85 18.97 1.95
C ALA A 228 27.30 19.28 2.33
N ASP A 229 28.25 18.89 1.47
CA ASP A 229 29.69 18.97 1.75
C ASP A 229 30.45 19.83 0.72
N ALA A 230 29.83 20.20 -0.39
CA ALA A 230 30.51 20.96 -1.45
C ALA A 230 29.76 22.23 -1.84
N MET A 231 30.52 23.31 -2.16
CA MET A 231 29.98 24.57 -2.64
C MET A 231 29.38 24.47 -4.06
N SER A 232 29.86 23.53 -4.88
CA SER A 232 29.29 23.28 -6.21
C SER A 232 28.07 22.40 -6.07
N ALA A 233 26.88 22.88 -6.51
CA ALA A 233 25.65 22.13 -6.42
C ALA A 233 25.68 20.79 -7.20
N THR A 234 26.56 20.69 -8.20
CA THR A 234 26.73 19.48 -9.04
C THR A 234 27.78 18.50 -8.51
N ASP A 235 28.42 18.80 -7.37
CA ASP A 235 29.39 17.91 -6.77
C ASP A 235 28.67 16.71 -6.12
N PRO A 236 29.08 15.45 -6.41
CA PRO A 236 28.47 14.26 -5.79
C PRO A 236 28.60 14.18 -4.26
N ALA A 237 29.42 15.01 -3.63
CA ALA A 237 29.44 15.19 -2.18
C ALA A 237 28.15 15.84 -1.64
N ASN A 238 27.37 16.49 -2.53
CA ASN A 238 25.99 16.91 -2.22
C ASN A 238 25.03 15.85 -2.78
N ASN A 239 24.42 15.07 -1.90
CA ASN A 239 23.62 13.91 -2.30
C ASN A 239 22.49 13.63 -1.30
N ALA A 240 21.55 12.78 -1.72
CA ALA A 240 20.68 12.03 -0.84
C ALA A 240 21.23 10.60 -0.73
N TYR A 241 21.26 10.02 0.46
CA TYR A 241 21.79 8.66 0.65
C TYR A 241 20.92 7.83 1.62
N LEU A 242 21.04 6.53 1.51
CA LEU A 242 20.54 5.56 2.47
C LEU A 242 21.62 4.53 2.83
N ASP A 243 21.51 3.98 4.05
CA ASP A 243 22.29 2.85 4.52
C ASP A 243 21.58 2.20 5.71
N THR A 244 21.06 1.00 5.53
CA THR A 244 20.30 0.30 6.59
C THR A 244 21.17 -0.16 7.77
N SER A 245 22.50 -0.09 7.63
CA SER A 245 23.43 -0.37 8.73
C SER A 245 23.61 0.79 9.71
N MET A 246 23.11 1.98 9.37
CA MET A 246 23.21 3.18 10.20
C MET A 246 22.17 3.13 11.32
N PRO A 247 22.56 3.30 12.58
CA PRO A 247 21.62 3.26 13.71
C PRO A 247 20.89 4.59 13.97
N ASP A 248 21.22 5.64 13.21
CA ASP A 248 20.65 6.98 13.39
C ASP A 248 19.16 6.98 13.07
N VAL A 249 18.40 7.77 13.84
CA VAL A 249 16.97 7.99 13.66
C VAL A 249 16.66 9.48 13.65
N ASP A 250 15.55 9.85 13.04
CA ASP A 250 15.02 11.22 13.02
C ASP A 250 14.32 11.60 14.33
N GLY A 251 13.68 12.77 14.35
CA GLY A 251 12.94 13.27 15.52
C GLY A 251 11.67 12.47 15.86
N ALA A 252 11.13 11.70 14.93
CA ALA A 252 10.03 10.76 15.16
C ALA A 252 10.51 9.37 15.61
N GLY A 253 11.84 9.13 15.59
CA GLY A 253 12.43 7.83 15.87
C GLY A 253 12.48 6.89 14.67
N MET A 254 12.24 7.40 13.45
CA MET A 254 12.33 6.62 12.22
C MET A 254 13.74 6.63 11.65
N PRO A 255 14.20 5.52 11.04
CA PRO A 255 15.53 5.47 10.42
C PRO A 255 15.56 6.32 9.14
N PHE A 256 16.77 6.73 8.73
CA PHE A 256 16.98 7.46 7.47
C PHE A 256 16.97 6.55 6.25
N TYR A 257 16.03 5.63 6.19
CA TYR A 257 15.72 4.78 5.06
C TYR A 257 14.30 4.23 5.19
N ILE A 258 13.69 3.86 4.08
CA ILE A 258 12.39 3.19 4.06
C ILE A 258 12.57 1.74 3.64
N PRO A 259 12.11 0.75 4.45
CA PRO A 259 12.12 -0.64 4.06
C PRO A 259 11.27 -0.87 2.80
N LEU A 260 11.73 -1.73 1.89
CA LEU A 260 10.95 -2.18 0.75
C LEU A 260 11.31 -3.63 0.41
N TYR A 261 10.32 -4.54 0.47
CA TYR A 261 10.49 -5.98 0.26
C TYR A 261 9.79 -6.49 -1.00
N SER A 262 9.41 -5.60 -1.90
CA SER A 262 8.65 -5.94 -3.10
C SER A 262 9.13 -5.18 -4.34
N HIS A 263 8.54 -5.49 -5.50
CA HIS A 263 8.90 -4.92 -6.78
C HIS A 263 7.73 -4.11 -7.35
N PRO A 264 7.57 -2.83 -6.99
CA PRO A 264 6.53 -1.96 -7.55
C PRO A 264 6.76 -1.70 -9.04
N ASP A 265 5.70 -1.44 -9.81
CA ASP A 265 5.81 -1.14 -11.23
C ASP A 265 6.19 0.32 -11.52
N SER A 266 5.72 1.24 -10.67
CA SER A 266 6.04 2.66 -10.75
C SER A 266 5.90 3.35 -9.40
N ILE A 267 6.40 4.58 -9.30
CA ILE A 267 6.09 5.52 -8.22
C ILE A 267 5.23 6.65 -8.80
N ALA A 268 4.22 7.07 -8.06
CA ALA A 268 3.35 8.18 -8.42
C ALA A 268 3.31 9.22 -7.30
N VAL A 269 3.06 10.48 -7.66
CA VAL A 269 3.02 11.61 -6.73
C VAL A 269 2.06 12.66 -7.26
N TRP A 270 1.31 13.28 -6.38
CA TRP A 270 0.58 14.50 -6.68
C TRP A 270 1.46 15.70 -6.40
N VAL A 271 1.55 16.61 -7.37
CA VAL A 271 2.43 17.77 -7.34
C VAL A 271 1.70 19.02 -7.79
N ARG A 272 2.02 20.12 -7.12
CA ARG A 272 1.68 21.46 -7.54
C ARG A 272 2.95 22.29 -7.59
N PHE A 273 3.43 22.57 -8.82
CA PHE A 273 4.73 23.20 -9.04
C PHE A 273 4.59 24.59 -9.66
N ARG A 274 5.36 25.54 -9.13
CA ARG A 274 5.58 26.86 -9.75
C ARG A 274 7.05 27.25 -9.68
N GLN A 275 7.52 27.93 -10.72
CA GLN A 275 8.82 28.60 -10.69
C GLN A 275 8.72 29.95 -9.99
N GLY A 276 9.73 30.33 -9.21
CA GLY A 276 9.90 31.66 -8.65
C GLY A 276 10.15 32.70 -9.73
N SER A 277 10.97 32.35 -10.73
CA SER A 277 11.15 33.08 -11.97
C SER A 277 11.21 32.10 -13.14
N VAL A 278 10.55 32.45 -14.26
CA VAL A 278 10.53 31.59 -15.45
C VAL A 278 11.95 31.37 -15.97
N ASN A 279 12.39 30.10 -15.97
CA ASN A 279 13.67 29.66 -16.53
C ASN A 279 13.43 28.61 -17.62
N PRO A 280 13.41 29.02 -18.91
CA PRO A 280 13.10 28.10 -20.01
C PRO A 280 14.18 27.02 -20.25
N GLU A 281 15.40 27.23 -19.77
CA GLU A 281 16.49 26.27 -19.92
C GLU A 281 16.43 25.17 -18.86
N HIS A 282 15.88 25.47 -17.68
CA HIS A 282 15.75 24.56 -16.54
C HIS A 282 14.32 24.63 -15.94
N PRO A 283 13.27 24.24 -16.73
CA PRO A 283 11.88 24.52 -16.37
C PRO A 283 11.21 23.45 -15.49
N TYR A 284 11.92 22.38 -15.10
CA TYR A 284 11.30 21.19 -14.53
C TYR A 284 11.71 20.92 -13.09
N ALA A 285 10.75 20.54 -12.27
CA ALA A 285 10.99 19.83 -11.02
C ALA A 285 11.23 18.34 -11.31
N THR A 286 11.63 17.57 -10.28
CA THR A 286 11.95 16.15 -10.43
C THR A 286 11.50 15.31 -9.23
N ILE A 287 11.19 14.04 -9.53
CA ILE A 287 11.13 12.94 -8.57
C ILE A 287 12.05 11.82 -9.06
N SER A 288 12.85 11.27 -8.15
CA SER A 288 13.62 10.04 -8.36
C SER A 288 13.35 9.04 -7.26
N ALA A 289 13.42 7.75 -7.60
CA ALA A 289 13.30 6.66 -6.64
C ALA A 289 14.29 5.55 -7.04
N VAL A 290 15.03 5.04 -6.07
CA VAL A 290 16.00 3.96 -6.26
C VAL A 290 15.77 2.88 -5.24
N ILE A 291 15.53 1.66 -5.71
CA ILE A 291 15.37 0.46 -4.88
C ILE A 291 16.73 -0.22 -4.78
N THR A 292 17.15 -0.58 -3.57
CA THR A 292 18.45 -1.19 -3.29
C THR A 292 18.32 -2.42 -2.37
N ASP A 293 19.43 -3.13 -2.18
CA ASP A 293 19.55 -4.22 -1.21
C ASP A 293 19.76 -3.72 0.24
N GLY A 294 19.59 -2.42 0.49
CA GLY A 294 19.73 -1.80 1.81
C GLY A 294 21.16 -1.38 2.15
N THR A 295 22.20 -1.83 1.43
CA THR A 295 23.57 -1.32 1.62
C THR A 295 23.68 0.12 1.09
N TYR A 296 24.73 0.84 1.53
CA TYR A 296 24.92 2.25 1.17
C TYR A 296 24.73 2.54 -0.31
N TYR A 297 23.90 3.54 -0.58
CA TYR A 297 23.65 4.09 -1.92
C TYR A 297 23.47 5.61 -1.81
N GLN A 298 23.92 6.37 -2.80
CA GLN A 298 23.67 7.80 -2.92
C GLN A 298 23.19 8.23 -4.32
N ASP A 299 22.38 9.29 -4.37
CA ASP A 299 21.93 9.99 -5.60
C ASP A 299 22.26 11.51 -5.45
N PRO A 300 23.08 12.12 -6.33
CA PRO A 300 23.73 11.55 -7.50
C PRO A 300 24.82 10.52 -7.16
N GLU A 301 24.98 9.53 -8.03
CA GLU A 301 25.99 8.48 -7.88
C GLU A 301 27.40 9.05 -8.06
N ASP A 302 28.32 8.69 -7.18
CA ASP A 302 29.76 9.00 -7.25
C ASP A 302 30.60 7.90 -7.91
N LYS A 303 30.00 6.72 -8.07
CA LYS A 303 30.59 5.49 -8.65
C LYS A 303 29.49 4.59 -9.18
N GLU A 304 29.87 3.48 -9.79
CA GLU A 304 28.95 2.40 -10.14
C GLU A 304 28.51 1.64 -8.89
N TYR A 305 27.18 1.43 -8.72
CA TYR A 305 26.58 0.71 -7.63
C TYR A 305 25.97 -0.61 -8.13
N THR A 306 26.39 -1.73 -7.54
CA THR A 306 25.89 -3.09 -7.90
C THR A 306 24.74 -3.55 -7.02
N ASN A 307 24.40 -2.79 -5.99
CA ASN A 307 23.32 -3.04 -5.03
C ASN A 307 21.96 -2.45 -5.46
N VAL A 308 21.88 -1.88 -6.65
CA VAL A 308 20.66 -1.29 -7.19
C VAL A 308 19.79 -2.37 -7.81
N VAL A 309 18.54 -2.45 -7.38
CA VAL A 309 17.48 -3.33 -7.91
C VAL A 309 16.74 -2.66 -9.05
N ALA A 310 16.28 -1.42 -8.84
CA ALA A 310 15.54 -0.66 -9.84
C ALA A 310 15.68 0.85 -9.64
N LYS A 311 15.44 1.60 -10.72
CA LYS A 311 15.39 3.07 -10.70
C LYS A 311 14.14 3.57 -11.39
N ALA A 312 13.53 4.62 -10.83
CA ALA A 312 12.48 5.40 -11.45
C ALA A 312 12.85 6.89 -11.41
N LYS A 313 12.62 7.62 -12.48
CA LYS A 313 12.87 9.06 -12.51
C LYS A 313 11.91 9.77 -13.43
N ASN A 314 11.31 10.87 -12.94
CA ASN A 314 10.64 11.84 -13.76
C ASN A 314 11.28 13.22 -13.54
N ASN A 315 12.13 13.64 -14.46
CA ASN A 315 12.83 14.92 -14.44
C ASN A 315 12.18 15.96 -15.39
N LYS A 316 10.89 15.82 -15.69
CA LYS A 316 10.11 16.68 -16.57
C LYS A 316 8.77 17.10 -15.95
N ILE A 317 8.77 17.30 -14.63
CA ILE A 317 7.61 17.85 -13.93
C ILE A 317 7.53 19.34 -14.26
N ALA A 318 6.64 19.71 -15.18
CA ALA A 318 6.43 21.09 -15.60
C ALA A 318 5.58 21.86 -14.56
N THR A 319 5.57 23.20 -14.64
CA THR A 319 4.67 24.05 -13.87
C THR A 319 3.21 23.64 -14.08
N THR A 320 2.43 23.62 -13.00
CA THR A 320 1.07 23.07 -13.01
C THR A 320 -0.02 24.14 -13.01
N ASP A 321 0.35 25.42 -13.24
CA ASP A 321 -0.57 26.57 -13.28
C ASP A 321 -1.49 26.68 -12.05
N GLY A 322 -1.01 26.18 -10.92
CA GLY A 322 -1.75 26.22 -9.65
C GLY A 322 -2.67 25.02 -9.40
N GLU A 323 -2.70 24.04 -10.32
CA GLU A 323 -3.51 22.82 -10.15
C GLU A 323 -2.66 21.68 -9.60
N TRP A 324 -3.32 20.73 -8.91
CA TRP A 324 -2.72 19.47 -8.54
C TRP A 324 -2.68 18.52 -9.74
N VAL A 325 -1.50 17.98 -10.05
CA VAL A 325 -1.30 17.05 -11.17
C VAL A 325 -0.59 15.81 -10.66
N ARG A 326 -1.10 14.65 -11.05
CA ARG A 326 -0.46 13.36 -10.74
C ARG A 326 0.61 13.05 -11.77
N PHE A 327 1.84 12.90 -11.31
CA PHE A 327 2.98 12.45 -12.11
C PHE A 327 3.33 11.02 -11.72
N THR A 328 3.85 10.27 -12.70
CA THR A 328 4.25 8.87 -12.51
C THR A 328 5.61 8.65 -13.14
N ALA A 329 6.43 7.81 -12.50
CA ALA A 329 7.71 7.35 -13.01
C ALA A 329 7.76 5.81 -12.93
N PRO A 330 7.87 5.09 -14.07
CA PRO A 330 8.00 3.64 -14.06
C PRO A 330 9.37 3.20 -13.55
N PHE A 331 9.43 2.09 -12.83
CA PHE A 331 10.69 1.48 -12.43
C PHE A 331 11.31 0.70 -13.59
N VAL A 332 12.59 0.97 -13.82
CA VAL A 332 13.46 0.22 -14.71
C VAL A 332 14.32 -0.70 -13.83
N TYR A 333 14.04 -1.99 -13.88
CA TYR A 333 14.75 -2.99 -13.11
C TYR A 333 16.09 -3.32 -13.75
N THR A 334 17.13 -3.47 -12.91
CA THR A 334 18.47 -3.88 -13.33
C THR A 334 18.55 -5.40 -13.53
N GLU A 335 19.63 -5.88 -14.14
CA GLU A 335 19.93 -7.31 -14.22
C GLU A 335 20.66 -7.85 -12.96
N ASN A 336 20.86 -6.98 -11.95
CA ASN A 336 21.48 -7.38 -10.70
C ASN A 336 20.57 -8.38 -9.96
N ALA A 337 21.15 -9.49 -9.52
CA ALA A 337 20.43 -10.54 -8.79
C ALA A 337 20.42 -10.22 -7.27
N VAL A 338 19.96 -9.02 -6.90
CA VAL A 338 19.82 -8.58 -5.50
C VAL A 338 18.35 -8.35 -5.17
N GLU A 339 17.97 -8.74 -3.97
CA GLU A 339 16.59 -8.59 -3.50
C GLU A 339 16.37 -7.18 -2.92
N PRO A 340 15.19 -6.59 -3.07
CA PRO A 340 14.87 -5.28 -2.51
C PRO A 340 14.85 -5.34 -0.97
N GLN A 341 15.48 -4.35 -0.34
CA GLN A 341 15.48 -4.17 1.12
C GLN A 341 15.13 -2.76 1.53
N ALA A 342 15.43 -1.76 0.67
CA ALA A 342 15.16 -0.36 0.96
C ALA A 342 14.91 0.45 -0.31
N ILE A 343 14.25 1.60 -0.14
CA ILE A 343 14.00 2.57 -1.21
C ILE A 343 14.46 3.96 -0.78
N LEU A 344 15.17 4.64 -1.68
CA LEU A 344 15.50 6.06 -1.59
C LEU A 344 14.61 6.82 -2.57
N VAL A 345 13.77 7.71 -2.06
CA VAL A 345 12.95 8.62 -2.87
C VAL A 345 13.41 10.05 -2.63
N THR A 346 13.55 10.82 -3.70
CA THR A 346 13.96 12.23 -3.63
C THR A 346 13.07 13.08 -4.53
N VAL A 347 12.52 14.16 -3.99
CA VAL A 347 11.77 15.18 -4.74
C VAL A 347 12.53 16.49 -4.65
N SER A 348 12.73 17.18 -5.77
CA SER A 348 13.47 18.45 -5.82
C SER A 348 12.75 19.48 -6.70
N THR A 349 12.86 20.75 -6.31
CA THR A 349 12.27 21.89 -7.02
C THR A 349 12.85 22.12 -8.42
N ASN A 350 14.04 21.56 -8.70
CA ASN A 350 14.62 21.59 -10.04
C ASN A 350 15.33 20.28 -10.37
N ALA A 351 15.18 19.81 -11.61
CA ALA A 351 15.81 18.59 -12.11
C ALA A 351 17.34 18.73 -12.29
N ASP A 352 17.82 19.97 -12.43
CA ASP A 352 19.22 20.30 -12.64
C ASP A 352 19.77 20.99 -11.39
N ALA A 353 20.75 20.38 -10.75
CA ALA A 353 21.30 20.86 -9.49
C ALA A 353 21.85 22.30 -9.62
N GLY A 354 21.35 23.20 -8.76
CA GLY A 354 21.79 24.59 -8.73
C GLY A 354 21.34 25.49 -9.88
N GLN A 355 20.46 24.99 -10.77
CA GLN A 355 19.96 25.71 -11.94
C GLN A 355 18.53 26.24 -11.77
N GLY A 356 17.91 26.00 -10.64
CA GLY A 356 16.60 26.54 -10.31
C GLY A 356 16.59 28.04 -10.13
N SER A 357 15.41 28.59 -9.88
CA SER A 357 15.23 30.00 -9.53
C SER A 357 14.96 30.16 -8.04
N ASP A 358 15.35 31.30 -7.48
CA ASP A 358 14.95 31.66 -6.11
C ASP A 358 13.43 31.66 -6.00
N GLY A 359 12.89 30.92 -5.00
CA GLY A 359 11.45 30.80 -4.78
C GLY A 359 10.74 29.81 -5.71
N ASP A 360 11.45 28.91 -6.42
CA ASP A 360 10.81 27.73 -7.00
C ASP A 360 10.12 26.95 -5.88
N GLU A 361 8.90 26.47 -6.09
CA GLU A 361 8.10 25.84 -5.06
C GLU A 361 7.37 24.62 -5.61
N VAL A 362 7.49 23.51 -4.88
CA VAL A 362 6.73 22.29 -5.13
C VAL A 362 5.93 21.95 -3.87
N LEU A 363 4.61 21.87 -3.99
CA LEU A 363 3.78 21.17 -3.03
C LEU A 363 3.73 19.71 -3.46
N VAL A 364 3.92 18.81 -2.51
CA VAL A 364 3.98 17.36 -2.71
C VAL A 364 2.97 16.68 -1.82
N ASP A 365 2.18 15.77 -2.38
CA ASP A 365 1.17 15.02 -1.66
C ASP A 365 0.95 13.65 -2.27
N ASP A 366 0.35 12.73 -1.53
CA ASP A 366 -0.10 11.41 -1.97
C ASP A 366 0.95 10.67 -2.82
N ILE A 367 2.15 10.45 -2.25
CA ILE A 367 3.19 9.62 -2.86
C ILE A 367 2.86 8.15 -2.64
N GLU A 368 2.77 7.39 -3.73
CA GLU A 368 2.46 5.97 -3.67
C GLU A 368 3.36 5.12 -4.59
N LEU A 369 3.65 3.90 -4.16
CA LEU A 369 4.17 2.84 -5.01
C LEU A 369 2.99 2.16 -5.71
N VAL A 370 3.06 2.07 -7.02
CA VAL A 370 1.99 1.50 -7.85
C VAL A 370 2.31 0.05 -8.16
N TYR A 371 1.37 -0.83 -7.85
CA TYR A 371 1.44 -2.25 -8.11
C TYR A 371 0.32 -2.66 -9.06
N ASN A 372 0.67 -3.08 -10.25
CA ASN A 372 -0.29 -3.58 -11.21
C ASN A 372 -0.72 -5.01 -10.83
N ALA A 373 -2.01 -5.29 -11.02
CA ALA A 373 -2.60 -6.61 -10.87
C ALA A 373 -3.64 -6.86 -11.96
N LYS A 374 -3.33 -6.45 -13.18
CA LYS A 374 -4.25 -6.55 -14.31
C LYS A 374 -4.12 -7.92 -14.96
N VAL A 375 -5.21 -8.70 -14.96
CA VAL A 375 -5.25 -9.97 -15.71
C VAL A 375 -5.33 -9.65 -17.20
N THR A 376 -4.42 -10.21 -17.98
CA THR A 376 -4.33 -10.00 -19.43
C THR A 376 -4.74 -11.23 -20.24
N SER A 377 -4.70 -12.44 -19.61
CA SER A 377 -5.20 -13.67 -20.20
C SER A 377 -5.78 -14.57 -19.12
N LEU A 378 -6.90 -15.20 -19.41
CA LEU A 378 -7.58 -16.13 -18.51
C LEU A 378 -8.08 -17.33 -19.32
N LYS A 379 -7.64 -18.55 -18.95
CA LYS A 379 -8.06 -19.79 -19.57
C LYS A 379 -8.50 -20.81 -18.54
N VAL A 380 -9.40 -21.68 -18.92
CA VAL A 380 -9.83 -22.84 -18.15
C VAL A 380 -9.74 -24.08 -19.05
N ASN A 381 -9.09 -25.15 -18.59
CA ASN A 381 -8.80 -26.35 -19.39
C ASN A 381 -8.11 -26.04 -20.74
N GLY A 382 -7.19 -25.05 -20.74
CA GLY A 382 -6.49 -24.61 -21.95
C GLY A 382 -7.33 -23.80 -22.94
N GLN A 383 -8.63 -23.56 -22.67
CA GLN A 383 -9.52 -22.75 -23.49
C GLN A 383 -9.60 -21.32 -22.96
N GLU A 384 -9.46 -20.34 -23.83
CA GLU A 384 -9.66 -18.93 -23.45
C GLU A 384 -11.09 -18.68 -22.98
N VAL A 385 -11.25 -17.90 -21.91
CA VAL A 385 -12.57 -17.45 -21.45
C VAL A 385 -13.21 -16.60 -22.55
N PRO A 386 -14.40 -16.97 -23.06
CA PRO A 386 -15.00 -16.30 -24.19
C PRO A 386 -15.24 -14.80 -23.94
N GLY A 387 -14.70 -13.96 -24.82
CA GLY A 387 -14.85 -12.51 -24.71
C GLY A 387 -14.10 -11.90 -23.52
N PHE A 388 -13.05 -12.53 -23.06
CA PHE A 388 -12.26 -12.03 -21.93
C PHE A 388 -11.78 -10.58 -22.18
N SER A 389 -11.97 -9.75 -21.18
CA SER A 389 -11.45 -8.38 -21.07
C SER A 389 -11.07 -8.10 -19.63
N PRO A 390 -9.94 -7.45 -19.36
CA PRO A 390 -9.50 -7.14 -18.00
C PRO A 390 -10.51 -6.36 -17.13
N ASP A 391 -11.42 -5.64 -17.77
CA ASP A 391 -12.41 -4.79 -17.09
C ASP A 391 -13.79 -5.46 -16.98
N VAL A 392 -13.92 -6.72 -17.41
CA VAL A 392 -15.10 -7.55 -17.26
C VAL A 392 -14.82 -8.64 -16.24
N PHE A 393 -15.68 -8.79 -15.23
CA PHE A 393 -15.41 -9.61 -14.06
C PHE A 393 -16.27 -10.85 -13.94
N GLU A 394 -17.31 -10.99 -14.77
CA GLU A 394 -18.20 -12.17 -14.78
C GLU A 394 -18.28 -12.77 -16.18
N TYR A 395 -18.12 -14.09 -16.27
CA TYR A 395 -18.11 -14.87 -17.50
C TYR A 395 -18.94 -16.13 -17.35
N GLU A 396 -19.43 -16.63 -18.49
CA GLU A 396 -20.03 -17.95 -18.62
C GLU A 396 -19.30 -18.74 -19.71
N MET A 397 -18.92 -19.97 -19.39
CA MET A 397 -18.38 -20.92 -20.37
C MET A 397 -18.78 -22.35 -20.03
N GLU A 398 -18.62 -23.28 -20.97
CA GLU A 398 -18.80 -24.68 -20.68
C GLU A 398 -17.62 -25.17 -19.83
N LEU A 399 -17.88 -25.62 -18.61
CA LEU A 399 -16.89 -26.18 -17.70
C LEU A 399 -17.04 -27.70 -17.65
N GLU A 400 -15.95 -28.42 -17.76
CA GLU A 400 -15.95 -29.86 -17.59
C GLU A 400 -16.15 -30.24 -16.12
N GLN A 401 -16.73 -31.41 -15.86
CA GLN A 401 -16.81 -31.92 -14.49
C GLN A 401 -15.41 -32.20 -13.94
N GLY A 402 -15.15 -31.73 -12.72
CA GLY A 402 -13.90 -31.97 -12.03
C GLY A 402 -12.80 -30.97 -12.35
N VAL A 403 -13.14 -29.78 -12.89
CA VAL A 403 -12.20 -28.65 -12.99
C VAL A 403 -11.57 -28.37 -11.63
N THR A 404 -10.27 -28.17 -11.61
CA THR A 404 -9.47 -27.84 -10.42
C THR A 404 -8.78 -26.49 -10.59
N THR A 405 -8.14 -26.00 -9.55
CA THR A 405 -7.36 -24.75 -9.63
C THR A 405 -6.15 -24.87 -10.57
N GLU A 406 -5.66 -26.08 -10.84
CA GLU A 406 -4.56 -26.33 -11.78
C GLU A 406 -4.98 -26.13 -13.24
N ASP A 407 -6.27 -26.33 -13.54
CA ASP A 407 -6.84 -26.15 -14.87
C ASP A 407 -7.08 -24.70 -15.25
N ILE A 408 -6.87 -23.76 -14.31
CA ILE A 408 -7.02 -22.32 -14.51
C ILE A 408 -5.64 -21.73 -14.80
N GLU A 409 -5.46 -21.20 -16.01
CA GLU A 409 -4.25 -20.46 -16.41
C GLU A 409 -4.56 -18.96 -16.39
N VAL A 410 -3.70 -18.19 -15.70
CA VAL A 410 -3.84 -16.74 -15.55
C VAL A 410 -2.54 -16.07 -15.91
N VAL A 411 -2.60 -15.05 -16.75
CA VAL A 411 -1.48 -14.12 -16.99
C VAL A 411 -1.86 -12.78 -16.38
N VAL A 412 -1.03 -12.29 -15.47
CA VAL A 412 -1.22 -11.01 -14.81
C VAL A 412 -0.04 -10.08 -15.13
N GLU A 413 -0.33 -8.81 -15.35
CA GLU A 413 0.67 -7.74 -15.38
C GLU A 413 0.99 -7.31 -13.95
N GLY A 414 2.24 -6.96 -13.68
CA GLY A 414 2.74 -6.53 -12.38
C GLY A 414 3.88 -7.39 -11.90
N LYS A 415 4.94 -6.74 -11.42
CA LYS A 415 6.17 -7.42 -10.95
C LYS A 415 5.95 -8.24 -9.69
N SER A 416 5.11 -7.75 -8.79
CA SER A 416 4.73 -8.38 -7.51
C SER A 416 3.24 -8.71 -7.46
N ALA A 417 2.61 -9.01 -8.58
CA ALA A 417 1.22 -9.42 -8.59
C ALA A 417 1.06 -10.84 -8.07
N HIS A 418 0.06 -11.05 -7.23
CA HIS A 418 -0.33 -12.36 -6.71
C HIS A 418 -1.63 -12.83 -7.34
N VAL A 419 -1.80 -14.15 -7.45
CA VAL A 419 -3.01 -14.76 -8.01
C VAL A 419 -3.55 -15.83 -7.06
N ILE A 420 -4.81 -15.69 -6.66
CA ILE A 420 -5.56 -16.71 -5.96
C ILE A 420 -6.53 -17.34 -6.95
N LYS A 421 -6.58 -18.66 -6.98
CA LYS A 421 -7.52 -19.44 -7.75
C LYS A 421 -8.36 -20.28 -6.81
N ASP A 422 -9.64 -20.31 -7.01
CA ASP A 422 -10.59 -21.14 -6.26
C ASP A 422 -11.61 -21.77 -7.19
N VAL A 423 -12.00 -23.01 -6.88
CA VAL A 423 -13.03 -23.73 -7.60
C VAL A 423 -14.03 -24.26 -6.60
N SER A 424 -15.26 -23.77 -6.66
CA SER A 424 -16.34 -24.18 -5.79
C SER A 424 -17.43 -24.92 -6.57
N PHE A 425 -18.03 -25.90 -5.90
CA PHE A 425 -19.15 -26.69 -6.41
C PHE A 425 -20.29 -26.60 -5.40
N THR A 426 -21.26 -25.76 -5.68
CA THR A 426 -22.52 -25.79 -4.91
C THR A 426 -23.62 -26.54 -5.71
N ASP A 427 -24.19 -25.90 -6.72
CA ASP A 427 -25.14 -26.51 -7.67
C ASP A 427 -24.55 -26.55 -9.10
N SER A 428 -23.37 -25.90 -9.30
CA SER A 428 -22.65 -25.78 -10.56
C SER A 428 -21.19 -25.43 -10.32
N ASN A 429 -20.36 -25.64 -11.33
CA ASN A 429 -18.96 -25.27 -11.29
C ASN A 429 -18.82 -23.73 -11.34
N VAL A 430 -18.08 -23.20 -10.39
CA VAL A 430 -17.70 -21.77 -10.35
C VAL A 430 -16.20 -21.67 -10.12
N CYS A 431 -15.50 -21.11 -11.10
CA CYS A 431 -14.08 -20.79 -10.98
C CYS A 431 -13.95 -19.31 -10.60
N THR A 432 -13.18 -19.03 -9.56
CA THR A 432 -12.88 -17.67 -9.10
C THR A 432 -11.38 -17.41 -9.21
N VAL A 433 -11.03 -16.29 -9.80
CA VAL A 433 -9.65 -15.80 -9.88
C VAL A 433 -9.59 -14.43 -9.24
N ILE A 434 -8.71 -14.27 -8.25
CA ILE A 434 -8.44 -13.00 -7.61
C ILE A 434 -6.99 -12.61 -7.94
N ALA A 435 -6.82 -11.46 -8.59
CA ALA A 435 -5.51 -10.86 -8.81
C ALA A 435 -5.31 -9.71 -7.81
N LEU A 436 -4.15 -9.72 -7.15
CA LEU A 436 -3.78 -8.78 -6.08
C LEU A 436 -2.47 -8.09 -6.44
N GLY A 437 -2.39 -6.77 -6.24
CA GLY A 437 -1.11 -6.06 -6.26
C GLY A 437 -0.23 -6.43 -5.06
N GLY A 438 1.08 -6.23 -5.18
CA GLY A 438 2.05 -6.56 -4.13
C GLY A 438 1.80 -5.85 -2.80
N ASP A 439 1.11 -4.71 -2.83
CA ASP A 439 0.67 -3.95 -1.65
C ASP A 439 -0.67 -4.42 -1.06
N MET A 440 -1.26 -5.50 -1.56
CA MET A 440 -2.56 -6.03 -1.09
C MET A 440 -3.73 -5.02 -1.13
N LYS A 441 -3.58 -3.87 -1.80
CA LYS A 441 -4.65 -2.86 -1.95
C LYS A 441 -5.46 -3.05 -3.23
N HIS A 442 -4.76 -3.22 -4.35
CA HIS A 442 -5.39 -3.40 -5.66
C HIS A 442 -5.82 -4.85 -5.82
N MET A 443 -7.11 -5.05 -6.02
CA MET A 443 -7.70 -6.38 -6.16
C MET A 443 -8.72 -6.38 -7.31
N SER A 444 -8.64 -7.41 -8.16
CA SER A 444 -9.65 -7.70 -9.19
C SER A 444 -10.11 -9.14 -9.04
N THR A 445 -11.41 -9.37 -9.03
CA THR A 445 -12.00 -10.71 -8.89
C THR A 445 -12.77 -11.05 -10.15
N TYR A 446 -12.42 -12.15 -10.78
CA TYR A 446 -13.05 -12.71 -11.98
C TYR A 446 -13.79 -13.98 -11.61
N VAL A 447 -15.07 -14.07 -11.99
CA VAL A 447 -15.93 -15.21 -11.71
C VAL A 447 -16.36 -15.84 -13.04
N ILE A 448 -16.02 -17.10 -13.23
CA ILE A 448 -16.39 -17.89 -14.42
C ILE A 448 -17.38 -18.96 -13.97
N ARG A 449 -18.59 -18.92 -14.54
CA ARG A 449 -19.68 -19.85 -14.23
C ARG A 449 -19.88 -20.84 -15.36
N GLU A 450 -20.32 -22.03 -15.01
CA GLU A 450 -20.73 -23.04 -15.98
C GLU A 450 -21.97 -22.54 -16.78
N LYS A 451 -21.86 -22.59 -18.10
CA LYS A 451 -22.93 -22.14 -19.00
C LYS A 451 -24.20 -22.99 -18.82
N GLY A 452 -25.32 -22.34 -18.61
CA GLY A 452 -26.59 -23.00 -18.40
C GLY A 452 -26.83 -23.53 -16.98
N SER A 453 -25.89 -23.41 -16.07
CA SER A 453 -26.04 -23.69 -14.65
C SER A 453 -26.83 -22.59 -13.92
N GLY A 454 -27.66 -21.89 -14.61
CA GLY A 454 -28.41 -20.76 -14.10
C GLY A 454 -29.10 -21.05 -12.77
N THR A 455 -28.37 -20.86 -11.67
CA THR A 455 -29.00 -20.38 -10.45
C THR A 455 -29.46 -18.98 -10.81
N GLY A 456 -30.69 -18.96 -11.33
CA GLY A 456 -31.25 -17.73 -11.80
C GLY A 456 -31.23 -16.67 -10.73
N ILE A 457 -30.25 -15.79 -10.77
CA ILE A 457 -30.60 -14.40 -10.56
C ILE A 457 -31.47 -14.09 -11.78
N ARG A 458 -32.75 -14.45 -11.69
CA ARG A 458 -33.79 -13.89 -12.55
C ARG A 458 -33.49 -12.41 -12.53
N SER A 459 -33.19 -11.87 -13.70
CA SER A 459 -33.10 -10.43 -13.87
C SER A 459 -34.29 -9.84 -13.13
N ILE A 460 -34.04 -9.34 -11.93
CA ILE A 460 -35.02 -8.48 -11.27
C ILE A 460 -35.09 -7.33 -12.26
N LYS A 461 -36.20 -7.27 -12.98
CA LYS A 461 -36.53 -6.11 -13.82
C LYS A 461 -36.52 -4.93 -12.85
N THR A 462 -35.41 -4.28 -12.71
CA THR A 462 -35.31 -2.98 -12.04
C THR A 462 -36.31 -2.09 -12.77
N ALA A 463 -37.13 -1.39 -12.01
CA ALA A 463 -38.06 -0.42 -12.56
C ALA A 463 -37.30 0.45 -13.57
N ALA A 464 -37.87 0.55 -14.78
CA ALA A 464 -37.22 1.16 -15.92
C ALA A 464 -36.56 2.49 -15.54
N GLY A 465 -35.22 2.60 -15.68
CA GLY A 465 -34.54 3.86 -15.74
C GLY A 465 -33.44 4.15 -14.67
N GLN A 466 -33.32 3.40 -13.57
CA GLN A 466 -32.25 3.68 -12.60
C GLN A 466 -31.16 2.58 -12.58
N PRO A 467 -29.87 2.95 -12.50
CA PRO A 467 -28.80 1.99 -12.38
C PRO A 467 -28.85 1.30 -11.01
N ALA A 468 -28.59 0.00 -10.98
CA ALA A 468 -28.39 -0.77 -9.76
C ALA A 468 -26.91 -0.86 -9.45
N TYR A 469 -26.55 -0.78 -8.16
CA TYR A 469 -25.18 -0.86 -7.69
C TYR A 469 -25.01 -2.12 -6.86
N TYR A 470 -23.87 -2.79 -7.04
CA TYR A 470 -23.53 -4.02 -6.34
C TYR A 470 -22.17 -3.90 -5.70
N MET A 471 -21.99 -4.52 -4.55
CA MET A 471 -20.69 -4.72 -3.93
C MET A 471 -19.88 -5.75 -4.73
N LEU A 472 -18.59 -5.86 -4.49
CA LEU A 472 -17.72 -6.82 -5.19
C LEU A 472 -18.10 -8.29 -4.90
N ASP A 473 -18.78 -8.55 -3.78
CA ASP A 473 -19.34 -9.87 -3.41
C ASP A 473 -20.69 -10.19 -4.08
N GLY A 474 -21.18 -9.31 -4.97
CA GLY A 474 -22.44 -9.47 -5.68
C GLY A 474 -23.70 -9.02 -4.92
N ARG A 475 -23.59 -8.59 -3.65
CA ARG A 475 -24.73 -8.02 -2.91
C ARG A 475 -25.10 -6.65 -3.46
N GLN A 476 -26.40 -6.38 -3.60
CA GLN A 476 -26.85 -5.07 -4.05
C GLN A 476 -26.60 -4.01 -2.97
N ALA A 477 -25.83 -2.97 -3.33
CA ALA A 477 -25.58 -1.84 -2.47
C ALA A 477 -26.81 -0.94 -2.40
N LYS A 478 -27.34 -0.72 -1.22
CA LYS A 478 -28.46 0.20 -0.97
C LYS A 478 -28.00 1.66 -0.93
N THR A 479 -26.78 1.90 -0.48
CA THR A 479 -26.13 3.20 -0.40
C THR A 479 -24.70 3.11 -0.98
N LEU A 480 -24.21 4.21 -1.52
CA LEU A 480 -22.87 4.29 -2.11
C LEU A 480 -21.97 5.11 -1.19
N ALA A 481 -21.00 4.46 -0.56
CA ALA A 481 -20.00 5.10 0.29
C ALA A 481 -18.86 5.70 -0.54
N PRO A 482 -18.30 6.85 -0.18
CA PRO A 482 -17.08 7.39 -0.77
C PRO A 482 -15.88 6.43 -0.61
N GLY A 483 -14.97 6.41 -1.58
CA GLY A 483 -13.77 5.56 -1.55
C GLY A 483 -14.01 4.08 -1.83
N ARG A 484 -15.24 3.65 -2.08
CA ARG A 484 -15.59 2.25 -2.37
C ARG A 484 -15.76 1.99 -3.85
N ILE A 485 -15.35 0.80 -4.25
CA ILE A 485 -15.59 0.27 -5.59
C ILE A 485 -16.92 -0.46 -5.61
N TYR A 486 -17.76 -0.09 -6.58
CA TYR A 486 -19.04 -0.72 -6.86
C TYR A 486 -19.11 -1.19 -8.30
N ILE A 487 -19.88 -2.22 -8.54
CA ILE A 487 -20.30 -2.62 -9.87
C ILE A 487 -21.61 -1.92 -10.15
N ARG A 488 -21.63 -0.97 -11.07
CA ARG A 488 -22.83 -0.30 -11.54
C ARG A 488 -23.39 -1.05 -12.74
N ARG A 489 -24.61 -1.57 -12.61
CA ARG A 489 -25.36 -2.15 -13.73
C ARG A 489 -26.40 -1.14 -14.21
N GLN A 490 -26.34 -0.77 -15.46
CA GLN A 490 -27.29 0.12 -16.11
C GLN A 490 -28.56 -0.66 -16.56
N ALA A 491 -29.64 0.08 -16.90
CA ALA A 491 -30.89 -0.51 -17.34
C ALA A 491 -30.77 -1.27 -18.68
N ASP A 492 -29.78 -0.93 -19.50
CA ASP A 492 -29.46 -1.60 -20.76
C ASP A 492 -28.62 -2.88 -20.58
N GLY A 493 -28.29 -3.23 -19.32
CA GLY A 493 -27.47 -4.38 -18.98
C GLY A 493 -25.97 -4.09 -18.94
N THR A 494 -25.53 -2.89 -19.33
CA THR A 494 -24.12 -2.49 -19.25
C THR A 494 -23.65 -2.49 -17.82
N VAL A 495 -22.49 -3.12 -17.56
CA VAL A 495 -21.86 -3.21 -16.25
C VAL A 495 -20.58 -2.38 -16.25
N THR A 496 -20.43 -1.49 -15.29
CA THR A 496 -19.24 -0.67 -15.13
C THR A 496 -18.78 -0.67 -13.68
N LYS A 497 -17.46 -0.82 -13.47
CA LYS A 497 -16.84 -0.60 -12.15
C LYS A 497 -16.77 0.90 -11.91
N ILE A 498 -17.24 1.36 -10.78
CA ILE A 498 -17.13 2.76 -10.38
C ILE A 498 -16.46 2.85 -9.01
N LEU A 499 -15.61 3.84 -8.85
CA LEU A 499 -15.13 4.32 -7.57
C LEU A 499 -16.05 5.48 -7.16
N ARG A 500 -16.47 5.51 -5.90
CA ARG A 500 -17.29 6.60 -5.34
C ARG A 500 -16.57 7.29 -4.21
#